data_b60f8fffec64e95d5e6080d38a288803
#
_entry.id   b60f8fffec64e95d5e6080d38a288803
#
_cell.length_a   1.000
_cell.length_b   1.000
_cell.length_c   1.000
_cell.angle_alpha   90.00
_cell.angle_beta   90.00
_cell.angle_gamma   90.00
#
_symmetry.space_group_name_H-M   'P 1'
#
loop_
_entity.id
_entity.type
_entity.pdbx_description
1 polymer ?
#
loop_
_entity_poly.entity_id
_entity_poly.type
_entity_poly.pdbx_seq_one_letter_code
_entity_poly.pdbx_strand_id
1 'polypeptide(L)'
;MAQLSSGVAAFHAATGHVEYDSVQFSAPPIADALSTCASPLAVVEHLGVQCRGRATAVHTSLRDTLVVSLGSGGQVFGQLDGKSFRQDLQRGNIGFVPRGMDIEMEYPASSGSLMLFLPDALLPGVMAEMGITGIPAMAFAQNERLRRLISLVDNELRAPGFASELMISGVLRAIASMLVRGNQTVDPGICSRVYMSQAKLHRVIDFIEAGLDQPLSLEDLAKIADLSPFHFSRVFKLTTGETPYHFVCSRRLARAQRLLTDSQMELAELALSCGFASQSHFTAAFSKAFGTSPGRYRRARARS
;
A
#
# COMPACT_ATOMS: atom_id res chain seq x y z
N MET A 1 12.29 -13.84 -19.04
CA MET A 1 11.13 -13.18 -18.44
C MET A 1 10.63 -12.14 -19.42
N ALA A 2 9.45 -12.34 -20.02
CA ALA A 2 8.85 -11.37 -20.92
C ALA A 2 8.09 -10.34 -20.08
N GLN A 3 8.47 -9.06 -20.20
CA GLN A 3 7.62 -7.96 -19.71
C GLN A 3 6.26 -8.05 -20.40
N LEU A 4 5.20 -7.62 -19.70
CA LEU A 4 3.85 -7.46 -20.27
C LEU A 4 3.93 -7.00 -21.72
N SER A 5 3.12 -7.61 -22.58
CA SER A 5 2.92 -7.07 -23.91
C SER A 5 2.57 -5.58 -23.77
N SER A 6 3.18 -4.75 -24.60
CA SER A 6 3.03 -3.28 -24.57
C SER A 6 1.57 -2.79 -24.50
N GLY A 7 0.59 -3.65 -24.83
CA GLY A 7 -0.84 -3.36 -24.81
C GLY A 7 -1.45 -3.27 -23.41
N VAL A 8 -1.08 -4.15 -22.46
CA VAL A 8 -1.65 -4.11 -21.09
C VAL A 8 -1.02 -2.97 -20.30
N ALA A 9 0.30 -2.77 -20.41
CA ALA A 9 0.99 -1.63 -19.79
C ALA A 9 0.49 -0.28 -20.36
N ALA A 10 0.26 -0.21 -21.69
CA ALA A 10 -0.29 0.99 -22.33
C ALA A 10 -1.75 1.26 -21.92
N PHE A 11 -2.55 0.21 -21.72
CA PHE A 11 -3.93 0.35 -21.24
C PHE A 11 -3.95 0.89 -19.81
N HIS A 12 -3.15 0.37 -18.91
CA HIS A 12 -3.04 0.86 -17.52
C HIS A 12 -2.50 2.30 -17.46
N ALA A 13 -1.52 2.65 -18.28
CA ALA A 13 -1.02 4.01 -18.39
C ALA A 13 -2.06 4.99 -18.96
N ALA A 14 -2.90 4.55 -19.90
CA ALA A 14 -3.93 5.39 -20.51
C ALA A 14 -5.14 5.63 -19.59
N THR A 15 -5.47 4.66 -18.74
CA THR A 15 -6.60 4.79 -17.80
C THR A 15 -6.19 5.51 -16.50
N GLY A 16 -4.89 5.63 -16.19
CA GLY A 16 -4.37 6.30 -15.00
C GLY A 16 -4.79 5.67 -13.67
N HIS A 17 -5.47 4.52 -13.69
CA HIS A 17 -6.13 3.96 -12.52
C HIS A 17 -5.40 2.80 -11.87
N VAL A 18 -4.48 2.14 -12.57
CA VAL A 18 -3.69 1.03 -12.03
C VAL A 18 -2.25 1.15 -12.48
N GLU A 19 -1.38 1.53 -11.57
CA GLU A 19 0.06 1.39 -11.73
C GLU A 19 0.46 0.04 -11.12
N TYR A 20 0.69 -0.96 -11.96
CA TYR A 20 1.49 -2.11 -11.57
C TYR A 20 2.96 -1.73 -11.79
N ASP A 21 3.75 -1.68 -10.74
CA ASP A 21 5.18 -1.36 -10.83
C ASP A 21 5.94 -2.36 -11.72
N SER A 22 5.51 -3.60 -11.79
CA SER A 22 5.87 -4.57 -12.81
C SER A 22 5.07 -5.86 -12.64
N VAL A 23 4.23 -6.21 -13.58
CA VAL A 23 3.73 -7.59 -13.68
C VAL A 23 4.61 -8.34 -14.66
N GLN A 24 5.33 -9.34 -14.19
CA GLN A 24 6.17 -10.20 -15.02
C GLN A 24 5.45 -11.52 -15.23
N PHE A 25 5.26 -11.91 -16.48
CA PHE A 25 4.71 -13.22 -16.83
C PHE A 25 5.81 -14.11 -17.38
N SER A 26 5.82 -15.37 -16.99
CA SER A 26 6.73 -16.41 -17.52
C SER A 26 6.43 -16.77 -18.98
N ALA A 27 5.21 -16.53 -19.44
CA ALA A 27 4.78 -16.64 -20.82
C ALA A 27 3.86 -15.45 -21.14
N PRO A 28 3.90 -14.87 -22.35
CA PRO A 28 3.00 -13.79 -22.71
C PRO A 28 1.54 -14.29 -22.64
N PRO A 29 0.69 -13.70 -21.78
CA PRO A 29 -0.72 -14.03 -21.73
C PRO A 29 -1.40 -13.50 -22.99
N ILE A 30 -2.31 -14.27 -23.56
CA ILE A 30 -3.33 -13.73 -24.46
C ILE A 30 -4.40 -13.14 -23.53
N ALA A 31 -4.37 -11.83 -23.33
CA ALA A 31 -5.40 -11.15 -22.54
C ALA A 31 -6.65 -10.99 -23.42
N ASP A 32 -7.65 -11.83 -23.20
CA ASP A 32 -9.00 -11.59 -23.72
C ASP A 32 -9.75 -10.68 -22.75
N ALA A 33 -10.16 -9.53 -23.28
CA ALA A 33 -11.08 -8.57 -22.70
C ALA A 33 -10.73 -8.03 -21.29
N LEU A 34 -9.91 -7.01 -21.25
CA LEU A 34 -9.91 -6.05 -20.14
C LEU A 34 -11.11 -5.12 -20.26
N SER A 35 -12.02 -5.14 -19.32
CA SER A 35 -13.00 -4.09 -19.14
C SER A 35 -12.77 -3.42 -17.80
N THR A 36 -12.64 -2.10 -17.80
CA THR A 36 -12.48 -1.27 -16.60
C THR A 36 -13.69 -0.39 -16.43
N CYS A 37 -14.27 -0.39 -15.23
CA CYS A 37 -15.29 0.54 -14.81
C CYS A 37 -14.75 1.34 -13.63
N ALA A 38 -14.80 2.67 -13.69
CA ALA A 38 -14.19 3.52 -12.70
C ALA A 38 -15.09 4.68 -12.30
N SER A 39 -15.01 5.05 -11.02
CA SER A 39 -15.51 6.30 -10.47
C SER A 39 -14.44 6.92 -9.56
N PRO A 40 -14.63 8.16 -9.06
CA PRO A 40 -13.71 8.72 -8.06
C PRO A 40 -13.55 7.88 -6.80
N LEU A 41 -14.53 7.01 -6.50
CA LEU A 41 -14.59 6.22 -5.27
C LEU A 41 -14.11 4.77 -5.44
N ALA A 42 -14.18 4.20 -6.64
CA ALA A 42 -13.82 2.79 -6.85
C ALA A 42 -13.41 2.53 -8.30
N VAL A 43 -12.54 1.53 -8.47
CA VAL A 43 -12.18 0.98 -9.78
C VAL A 43 -12.42 -0.52 -9.74
N VAL A 44 -13.11 -1.05 -10.75
CA VAL A 44 -13.31 -2.48 -10.98
C VAL A 44 -12.73 -2.85 -12.33
N GLU A 45 -11.90 -3.86 -12.34
CA GLU A 45 -11.31 -4.43 -13.55
C GLU A 45 -11.70 -5.90 -13.71
N HIS A 46 -12.08 -6.26 -14.93
CA HIS A 46 -12.28 -7.65 -15.34
C HIS A 46 -11.09 -8.10 -16.16
N LEU A 47 -10.34 -9.04 -15.63
CA LEU A 47 -9.17 -9.61 -16.28
C LEU A 47 -9.45 -11.05 -16.69
N GLY A 48 -9.30 -11.36 -17.99
CA GLY A 48 -9.21 -12.70 -18.50
C GLY A 48 -7.78 -13.01 -18.94
N VAL A 49 -7.23 -14.11 -18.48
CA VAL A 49 -5.89 -14.55 -18.87
C VAL A 49 -6.02 -15.91 -19.55
N GLN A 50 -5.58 -15.98 -20.80
CA GLN A 50 -5.38 -17.25 -21.50
C GLN A 50 -3.90 -17.42 -21.81
N CYS A 51 -3.33 -18.55 -21.44
CA CYS A 51 -1.95 -18.87 -21.73
C CYS A 51 -1.80 -20.33 -22.15
N ARG A 52 -0.75 -20.64 -22.91
CA ARG A 52 -0.38 -22.02 -23.21
C ARG A 52 0.33 -22.61 -22.00
N GLY A 53 -0.41 -23.36 -21.18
CA GLY A 53 0.10 -23.91 -19.93
C GLY A 53 -0.16 -22.98 -18.72
N ARG A 54 0.70 -23.05 -17.71
CA ARG A 54 0.62 -22.21 -16.51
C ARG A 54 1.36 -20.90 -16.74
N ALA A 55 0.82 -19.82 -16.22
CA ALA A 55 1.47 -18.52 -16.21
C ALA A 55 1.81 -18.12 -14.79
N THR A 56 3.05 -17.68 -14.56
CA THR A 56 3.45 -17.08 -13.28
C THR A 56 3.42 -15.57 -13.41
N ALA A 57 2.73 -14.91 -12.51
CA ALA A 57 2.74 -13.46 -12.37
C ALA A 57 3.42 -13.06 -11.06
N VAL A 58 4.35 -12.13 -11.14
CA VAL A 58 5.04 -11.53 -9.99
C VAL A 58 4.79 -10.03 -10.02
N HIS A 59 4.23 -9.49 -8.95
CA HIS A 59 3.97 -8.06 -8.84
C HIS A 59 3.80 -7.61 -7.38
N THR A 60 3.95 -6.31 -7.16
CA THR A 60 3.61 -5.68 -5.88
C THR A 60 2.27 -4.96 -6.03
N SER A 61 1.33 -5.21 -5.14
CA SER A 61 0.04 -4.51 -5.17
C SER A 61 0.20 -3.06 -4.71
N LEU A 62 -0.17 -2.09 -5.53
CA LEU A 62 -0.11 -0.67 -5.17
C LEU A 62 -1.34 -0.18 -4.40
N ARG A 63 -2.42 -0.96 -4.40
CA ARG A 63 -3.68 -0.65 -3.72
C ARG A 63 -4.21 -1.86 -2.97
N ASP A 64 -5.01 -1.60 -1.95
CA ASP A 64 -5.81 -2.64 -1.31
C ASP A 64 -6.78 -3.21 -2.33
N THR A 65 -6.63 -4.51 -2.64
CA THR A 65 -7.33 -5.14 -3.77
C THR A 65 -8.11 -6.37 -3.33
N LEU A 66 -9.38 -6.43 -3.70
CA LEU A 66 -10.20 -7.64 -3.63
C LEU A 66 -10.22 -8.31 -5.00
N VAL A 67 -9.95 -9.61 -5.02
CA VAL A 67 -9.90 -10.41 -6.23
C VAL A 67 -10.99 -11.48 -6.15
N VAL A 68 -11.93 -11.46 -7.11
CA VAL A 68 -12.96 -12.49 -7.25
C VAL A 68 -12.60 -13.39 -8.42
N SER A 69 -12.50 -14.70 -8.19
CA SER A 69 -12.29 -15.65 -9.27
C SER A 69 -13.55 -15.80 -10.14
N LEU A 70 -13.41 -15.61 -11.44
CA LEU A 70 -14.45 -15.82 -12.44
C LEU A 70 -14.26 -17.14 -13.21
N GLY A 71 -13.09 -17.78 -13.06
CA GLY A 71 -12.71 -18.99 -13.76
C GLY A 71 -13.47 -20.23 -13.30
N SER A 72 -13.39 -21.29 -14.11
CA SER A 72 -14.07 -22.57 -13.89
C SER A 72 -13.37 -23.52 -12.92
N GLY A 73 -12.35 -23.07 -12.23
CA GLY A 73 -11.55 -23.88 -11.31
C GLY A 73 -10.12 -24.12 -11.79
N GLY A 74 -9.29 -24.60 -10.90
CA GLY A 74 -7.89 -24.90 -11.13
C GLY A 74 -7.09 -24.68 -9.85
N GLN A 75 -5.85 -25.20 -9.82
CA GLN A 75 -4.97 -24.96 -8.68
C GLN A 75 -4.15 -23.70 -8.91
N VAL A 76 -4.17 -22.84 -7.92
CA VAL A 76 -3.30 -21.67 -7.83
C VAL A 76 -2.22 -21.95 -6.79
N PHE A 77 -1.01 -21.65 -7.15
CA PHE A 77 0.14 -21.71 -6.25
C PHE A 77 0.72 -20.31 -6.16
N GLY A 78 1.32 -19.98 -5.05
CA GLY A 78 1.98 -18.69 -4.96
C GLY A 78 2.62 -18.44 -3.64
N GLN A 79 3.13 -17.22 -3.52
CA GLN A 79 3.63 -16.66 -2.29
C GLN A 79 2.92 -15.34 -2.02
N LEU A 80 2.46 -15.20 -0.80
CA LEU A 80 1.95 -13.95 -0.25
C LEU A 80 2.86 -13.58 0.92
N ASP A 81 3.58 -12.47 0.80
CA ASP A 81 4.52 -12.00 1.82
C ASP A 81 5.55 -13.08 2.23
N GLY A 82 6.13 -13.75 1.23
CA GLY A 82 7.12 -14.82 1.42
C GLY A 82 6.57 -16.15 1.94
N LYS A 83 5.25 -16.26 2.18
CA LYS A 83 4.61 -17.51 2.59
C LYS A 83 3.97 -18.19 1.40
N SER A 84 4.40 -19.42 1.14
CA SER A 84 3.82 -20.23 0.06
C SER A 84 2.41 -20.67 0.40
N PHE A 85 1.52 -20.64 -0.58
CA PHE A 85 0.18 -21.22 -0.50
C PHE A 85 -0.13 -22.07 -1.72
N ARG A 86 -1.01 -23.01 -1.53
CA ARG A 86 -1.60 -23.83 -2.61
C ARG A 86 -3.10 -23.95 -2.35
N GLN A 87 -3.89 -23.64 -3.35
CA GLN A 87 -5.34 -23.61 -3.18
C GLN A 87 -6.06 -24.00 -4.47
N ASP A 88 -7.15 -24.74 -4.31
CA ASP A 88 -8.09 -24.98 -5.40
C ASP A 88 -8.97 -23.74 -5.59
N LEU A 89 -8.82 -23.10 -6.74
CA LEU A 89 -9.55 -21.89 -7.07
C LEU A 89 -10.90 -22.28 -7.68
N GLN A 90 -11.97 -21.90 -7.02
CA GLN A 90 -13.33 -22.07 -7.52
C GLN A 90 -13.92 -20.72 -7.93
N ARG A 91 -14.87 -20.76 -8.88
CA ARG A 91 -15.61 -19.56 -9.25
C ARG A 91 -16.29 -18.92 -8.04
N GLY A 92 -16.12 -17.62 -7.86
CA GLY A 92 -16.65 -16.88 -6.75
C GLY A 92 -15.79 -16.87 -5.48
N ASN A 93 -14.63 -17.58 -5.47
CA ASN A 93 -13.66 -17.41 -4.41
C ASN A 93 -13.12 -15.98 -4.40
N ILE A 94 -12.96 -15.43 -3.21
CA ILE A 94 -12.49 -14.07 -3.00
C ILE A 94 -11.18 -14.10 -2.23
N GLY A 95 -10.15 -13.41 -2.76
CA GLY A 95 -8.91 -13.10 -2.09
C GLY A 95 -8.85 -11.62 -1.75
N PHE A 96 -8.11 -11.26 -0.71
CA PHE A 96 -7.77 -9.90 -0.36
C PHE A 96 -6.25 -9.73 -0.37
N VAL A 97 -5.79 -8.78 -1.13
CA VAL A 97 -4.37 -8.42 -1.27
C VAL A 97 -4.19 -7.00 -0.77
N PRO A 98 -3.55 -6.83 0.39
CA PRO A 98 -3.24 -5.51 0.90
C PRO A 98 -2.23 -4.77 0.01
N ARG A 99 -2.31 -3.45 0.03
CA ARG A 99 -1.34 -2.57 -0.63
C ARG A 99 0.09 -2.86 -0.17
N GLY A 100 1.03 -2.86 -1.13
CA GLY A 100 2.45 -3.09 -0.90
C GLY A 100 2.83 -4.54 -0.66
N MET A 101 1.91 -5.48 -0.83
CA MET A 101 2.21 -6.90 -0.74
C MET A 101 2.80 -7.41 -2.04
N ASP A 102 3.90 -8.18 -1.94
CA ASP A 102 4.47 -8.91 -3.06
C ASP A 102 3.69 -10.19 -3.29
N ILE A 103 3.30 -10.38 -4.52
CA ILE A 103 2.53 -11.52 -4.98
C ILE A 103 3.34 -12.24 -6.03
N GLU A 104 3.51 -13.53 -5.83
CA GLU A 104 3.94 -14.44 -6.86
C GLU A 104 2.85 -15.51 -7.00
N MET A 105 2.19 -15.56 -8.14
CA MET A 105 1.10 -16.51 -8.36
C MET A 105 1.23 -17.23 -9.68
N GLU A 106 1.04 -18.54 -9.64
CA GLU A 106 0.92 -19.38 -10.81
C GLU A 106 -0.55 -19.68 -11.08
N TYR A 107 -1.02 -19.24 -12.24
CA TYR A 107 -2.40 -19.38 -12.68
C TYR A 107 -2.57 -20.58 -13.64
N PRO A 108 -3.75 -21.21 -13.66
CA PRO A 108 -4.08 -22.21 -14.67
C PRO A 108 -4.13 -21.58 -16.09
N ALA A 109 -4.10 -22.43 -17.11
CA ALA A 109 -4.05 -22.03 -18.51
C ALA A 109 -5.16 -21.06 -18.95
N SER A 110 -6.30 -21.10 -18.28
CA SER A 110 -7.40 -20.14 -18.46
C SER A 110 -7.90 -19.70 -17.10
N SER A 111 -7.79 -18.42 -16.83
CA SER A 111 -8.30 -17.85 -15.58
C SER A 111 -8.98 -16.52 -15.87
N GLY A 112 -9.99 -16.19 -15.06
CA GLY A 112 -10.65 -14.90 -15.09
C GLY A 112 -10.78 -14.37 -13.66
N SER A 113 -10.64 -13.09 -13.51
CA SER A 113 -10.83 -12.42 -12.24
C SER A 113 -11.50 -11.07 -12.39
N LEU A 114 -12.29 -10.71 -11.38
CA LEU A 114 -12.74 -9.36 -11.16
C LEU A 114 -11.90 -8.79 -10.01
N MET A 115 -11.26 -7.67 -10.22
CA MET A 115 -10.47 -6.95 -9.23
C MET A 115 -11.18 -5.67 -8.84
N LEU A 116 -11.46 -5.50 -7.54
CA LEU A 116 -11.97 -4.27 -6.96
C LEU A 116 -10.84 -3.59 -6.19
N PHE A 117 -10.43 -2.43 -6.66
CA PHE A 117 -9.43 -1.58 -6.00
C PHE A 117 -10.12 -0.64 -5.03
N LEU A 118 -9.71 -0.72 -3.76
CA LEU A 118 -10.28 0.10 -2.70
C LEU A 118 -9.59 1.47 -2.64
N PRO A 119 -10.32 2.53 -2.27
CA PRO A 119 -9.72 3.84 -2.02
C PRO A 119 -8.68 3.80 -0.90
N ASP A 120 -7.57 4.52 -1.06
CA ASP A 120 -6.42 4.48 -0.15
C ASP A 120 -6.76 4.82 1.31
N ALA A 121 -7.73 5.70 1.54
CA ALA A 121 -8.14 6.11 2.87
C ALA A 121 -9.22 5.21 3.51
N LEU A 122 -9.81 4.28 2.75
CA LEU A 122 -10.99 3.52 3.20
C LEU A 122 -10.66 2.57 4.35
N LEU A 123 -9.73 1.65 4.12
CA LEU A 123 -9.36 0.66 5.14
C LEU A 123 -8.70 1.31 6.36
N PRO A 124 -7.74 2.24 6.21
CA PRO A 124 -7.19 2.97 7.36
C PRO A 124 -8.26 3.69 8.19
N GLY A 125 -9.25 4.32 7.54
CA GLY A 125 -10.35 5.00 8.22
C GLY A 125 -11.22 4.04 9.03
N VAL A 126 -11.69 2.94 8.44
CA VAL A 126 -12.52 1.93 9.12
C VAL A 126 -11.73 1.23 10.24
N MET A 127 -10.44 0.95 10.02
CA MET A 127 -9.57 0.35 11.04
C MET A 127 -9.41 1.27 12.25
N ALA A 128 -9.21 2.57 12.03
CA ALA A 128 -9.11 3.56 13.10
C ALA A 128 -10.41 3.65 13.91
N GLU A 129 -11.58 3.68 13.25
CA GLU A 129 -12.90 3.68 13.91
C GLU A 129 -13.12 2.43 14.78
N MET A 130 -12.54 1.29 14.38
CA MET A 130 -12.70 0.01 15.08
C MET A 130 -11.55 -0.32 16.06
N GLY A 131 -10.53 0.52 16.18
CA GLY A 131 -9.36 0.28 17.02
C GLY A 131 -8.48 -0.88 16.55
N ILE A 132 -8.46 -1.19 15.24
CA ILE A 132 -7.74 -2.31 14.64
C ILE A 132 -6.52 -1.78 13.88
N THR A 133 -5.40 -2.48 14.01
CA THR A 133 -4.10 -2.01 13.52
C THR A 133 -3.62 -2.69 12.23
N GLY A 134 -4.37 -3.63 11.67
CA GLY A 134 -4.03 -4.28 10.41
C GLY A 134 -5.04 -5.32 9.96
N ILE A 135 -5.12 -5.52 8.67
CA ILE A 135 -5.90 -6.58 8.02
C ILE A 135 -4.91 -7.47 7.29
N PRO A 136 -4.85 -8.78 7.59
CA PRO A 136 -3.98 -9.70 6.86
C PRO A 136 -4.47 -9.90 5.42
N ALA A 137 -3.55 -10.33 4.56
CA ALA A 137 -3.93 -10.91 3.29
C ALA A 137 -4.85 -12.11 3.52
N MET A 138 -5.85 -12.24 2.68
CA MET A 138 -6.77 -13.38 2.69
C MET A 138 -6.54 -14.20 1.43
N ALA A 139 -6.14 -15.45 1.62
CA ALA A 139 -6.17 -16.41 0.53
C ALA A 139 -7.62 -16.62 0.04
N PHE A 140 -7.77 -17.15 -1.15
CA PHE A 140 -9.09 -17.29 -1.77
C PHE A 140 -10.04 -18.17 -0.94
N ALA A 141 -11.17 -17.62 -0.55
CA ALA A 141 -12.21 -18.28 0.24
C ALA A 141 -13.61 -17.99 -0.32
N GLN A 142 -14.56 -18.87 -0.01
CA GLN A 142 -15.97 -18.62 -0.31
C GLN A 142 -16.53 -17.62 0.70
N ASN A 143 -17.02 -16.48 0.20
CA ASN A 143 -17.70 -15.48 1.00
C ASN A 143 -18.83 -14.82 0.18
N GLU A 144 -19.98 -15.44 0.23
CA GLU A 144 -21.15 -15.03 -0.56
C GLU A 144 -21.61 -13.60 -0.24
N ARG A 145 -21.52 -13.17 1.02
CA ARG A 145 -21.89 -11.79 1.41
C ARG A 145 -20.98 -10.77 0.76
N LEU A 146 -19.67 -11.00 0.86
CA LEU A 146 -18.66 -10.12 0.27
C LEU A 146 -18.79 -10.11 -1.26
N ARG A 147 -19.02 -11.28 -1.88
CA ARG A 147 -19.23 -11.41 -3.32
C ARG A 147 -20.41 -10.56 -3.81
N ARG A 148 -21.55 -10.59 -3.09
CA ARG A 148 -22.73 -9.79 -3.43
C ARG A 148 -22.44 -8.29 -3.36
N LEU A 149 -21.71 -7.83 -2.34
CA LEU A 149 -21.35 -6.43 -2.21
C LEU A 149 -20.39 -5.99 -3.34
N ILE A 150 -19.40 -6.81 -3.70
CA ILE A 150 -18.50 -6.52 -4.82
C ILE A 150 -19.29 -6.45 -6.14
N SER A 151 -20.19 -7.40 -6.39
CA SER A 151 -21.04 -7.40 -7.59
C SER A 151 -21.96 -6.16 -7.64
N LEU A 152 -22.41 -5.68 -6.49
CA LEU A 152 -23.22 -4.46 -6.42
C LEU A 152 -22.42 -3.22 -6.85
N VAL A 153 -21.15 -3.11 -6.41
CA VAL A 153 -20.25 -2.03 -6.85
C VAL A 153 -20.00 -2.13 -8.36
N ASP A 154 -19.69 -3.32 -8.89
CA ASP A 154 -19.45 -3.52 -10.32
C ASP A 154 -20.66 -3.14 -11.17
N ASN A 155 -21.85 -3.57 -10.77
CA ASN A 155 -23.08 -3.22 -11.49
C ASN A 155 -23.37 -1.74 -11.48
N GLU A 156 -23.18 -1.07 -10.34
CA GLU A 156 -23.41 0.36 -10.20
C GLU A 156 -22.42 1.20 -11.01
N LEU A 157 -21.16 0.76 -11.10
CA LEU A 157 -20.15 1.39 -11.93
C LEU A 157 -20.46 1.23 -13.45
N ARG A 158 -21.07 0.10 -13.84
CA ARG A 158 -21.46 -0.15 -15.24
C ARG A 158 -22.69 0.62 -15.69
N ALA A 159 -23.62 0.82 -14.78
CA ALA A 159 -24.90 1.51 -15.05
C ALA A 159 -25.22 2.47 -13.90
N PRO A 160 -24.51 3.60 -13.80
CA PRO A 160 -24.69 4.53 -12.69
C PRO A 160 -26.08 5.14 -12.70
N GLY A 161 -26.75 5.08 -11.53
CA GLY A 161 -28.07 5.64 -11.30
C GLY A 161 -28.03 6.96 -10.50
N PHE A 162 -29.19 7.39 -10.03
CA PHE A 162 -29.29 8.51 -9.10
C PHE A 162 -28.59 8.15 -7.77
N ALA A 163 -27.75 9.05 -7.27
CA ALA A 163 -26.97 8.87 -6.02
C ALA A 163 -25.99 7.68 -6.03
N SER A 164 -25.48 7.24 -7.20
CA SER A 164 -24.50 6.14 -7.34
C SER A 164 -23.30 6.31 -6.43
N GLU A 165 -22.71 7.49 -6.32
CA GLU A 165 -21.53 7.71 -5.46
C GLU A 165 -21.85 7.47 -3.99
N LEU A 166 -23.02 7.87 -3.51
CA LEU A 166 -23.45 7.62 -2.14
C LEU A 166 -23.63 6.12 -1.88
N MET A 167 -24.25 5.42 -2.83
CA MET A 167 -24.42 3.97 -2.76
C MET A 167 -23.09 3.25 -2.77
N ILE A 168 -22.21 3.55 -3.72
CA ILE A 168 -20.86 2.97 -3.79
C ILE A 168 -20.09 3.21 -2.49
N SER A 169 -20.11 4.44 -1.97
CA SER A 169 -19.45 4.78 -0.70
C SER A 169 -19.97 3.92 0.46
N GLY A 170 -21.28 3.76 0.58
CA GLY A 170 -21.89 2.92 1.62
C GLY A 170 -21.50 1.44 1.50
N VAL A 171 -21.53 0.91 0.28
CA VAL A 171 -21.15 -0.50 0.01
C VAL A 171 -19.66 -0.73 0.27
N LEU A 172 -18.78 0.19 -0.12
CA LEU A 172 -17.35 0.09 0.16
C LEU A 172 -17.05 0.09 1.66
N ARG A 173 -17.74 0.91 2.46
CA ARG A 173 -17.61 0.88 3.93
C ARG A 173 -18.10 -0.46 4.52
N ALA A 174 -19.17 -1.04 3.97
CA ALA A 174 -19.65 -2.36 4.36
C ALA A 174 -18.60 -3.45 4.04
N ILE A 175 -18.01 -3.42 2.84
CA ILE A 175 -16.92 -4.31 2.44
C ILE A 175 -15.74 -4.18 3.40
N ALA A 176 -15.26 -2.96 3.65
CA ALA A 176 -14.16 -2.70 4.57
C ALA A 176 -14.44 -3.23 5.98
N SER A 177 -15.65 -2.98 6.50
CA SER A 177 -16.07 -3.49 7.81
C SER A 177 -16.09 -5.01 7.86
N MET A 178 -16.49 -5.68 6.79
CA MET A 178 -16.47 -7.15 6.71
C MET A 178 -15.04 -7.70 6.66
N LEU A 179 -14.14 -7.08 5.91
CA LEU A 179 -12.73 -7.45 5.88
C LEU A 179 -12.10 -7.34 7.28
N VAL A 180 -12.36 -6.23 7.95
CA VAL A 180 -11.85 -5.99 9.31
C VAL A 180 -12.40 -7.00 10.31
N ARG A 181 -13.70 -7.32 10.27
CA ARG A 181 -14.36 -8.30 11.17
C ARG A 181 -13.96 -9.75 10.88
N GLY A 182 -13.88 -10.13 9.60
CA GLY A 182 -13.53 -11.49 9.19
C GLY A 182 -12.14 -11.92 9.65
N ASN A 183 -11.29 -10.96 9.93
CA ASN A 183 -9.95 -11.18 10.43
C ASN A 183 -9.86 -11.72 11.87
N GLN A 184 -10.95 -11.70 12.64
CA GLN A 184 -10.96 -12.23 14.01
C GLN A 184 -11.11 -13.75 14.08
N THR A 185 -11.38 -14.44 12.94
CA THR A 185 -11.68 -15.87 12.88
C THR A 185 -10.72 -16.70 12.03
N VAL A 186 -9.68 -16.09 11.42
CA VAL A 186 -8.74 -16.79 10.54
C VAL A 186 -7.48 -17.20 11.31
N ASP A 187 -7.06 -18.44 11.13
CA ASP A 187 -5.84 -19.04 11.69
C ASP A 187 -4.64 -18.10 11.56
N PRO A 188 -3.97 -17.76 12.68
CA PRO A 188 -2.81 -16.85 12.70
C PRO A 188 -1.63 -17.29 11.80
N GLY A 189 -1.66 -18.53 11.31
CA GLY A 189 -0.58 -19.12 10.52
C GLY A 189 -0.42 -18.59 9.10
N ILE A 190 -1.45 -17.95 8.51
CA ILE A 190 -1.46 -17.51 7.09
C ILE A 190 -1.39 -15.97 6.96
N CYS A 191 -1.47 -15.25 8.08
CA CYS A 191 -1.62 -13.81 8.08
C CYS A 191 -0.33 -13.08 8.47
N SER A 192 0.38 -12.52 7.52
CA SER A 192 1.34 -11.46 7.85
C SER A 192 0.59 -10.15 8.08
N ARG A 193 0.91 -9.48 9.18
CA ARG A 193 0.34 -8.16 9.50
C ARG A 193 0.98 -7.14 8.56
N VAL A 194 0.24 -6.67 7.57
CA VAL A 194 0.73 -5.74 6.54
C VAL A 194 1.00 -4.35 7.12
N TYR A 195 0.28 -3.96 8.15
CA TYR A 195 0.49 -2.68 8.84
C TYR A 195 1.18 -2.87 10.18
N MET A 196 2.01 -1.92 10.54
CA MET A 196 2.62 -1.91 11.86
C MET A 196 1.55 -1.67 12.92
N SER A 197 1.53 -2.47 14.00
CA SER A 197 0.60 -2.22 15.10
C SER A 197 0.87 -0.84 15.72
N GLN A 198 -0.17 -0.18 16.22
CA GLN A 198 -0.04 1.14 16.85
C GLN A 198 1.04 1.16 17.95
N ALA A 199 1.08 0.12 18.78
CA ALA A 199 2.10 -0.02 19.82
C ALA A 199 3.53 -0.11 19.25
N LYS A 200 3.74 -0.86 18.16
CA LYS A 200 5.04 -0.93 17.49
C LYS A 200 5.38 0.40 16.81
N LEU A 201 4.41 1.03 16.16
CA LEU A 201 4.60 2.33 15.51
C LEU A 201 4.97 3.40 16.54
N HIS A 202 4.28 3.49 17.66
CA HIS A 202 4.61 4.42 18.74
C HIS A 202 6.04 4.19 19.26
N ARG A 203 6.43 2.95 19.55
CA ARG A 203 7.81 2.64 19.98
C ARG A 203 8.87 3.10 18.97
N VAL A 204 8.60 2.90 17.66
CA VAL A 204 9.51 3.35 16.60
C VAL A 204 9.55 4.87 16.53
N ILE A 205 8.41 5.54 16.59
CA ILE A 205 8.35 7.01 16.58
C ILE A 205 9.05 7.60 17.81
N ASP A 206 8.79 7.06 19.01
CA ASP A 206 9.43 7.50 20.24
C ASP A 206 10.96 7.32 20.17
N PHE A 207 11.43 6.21 19.60
CA PHE A 207 12.85 5.98 19.38
C PHE A 207 13.45 6.98 18.37
N ILE A 208 12.73 7.28 17.29
CA ILE A 208 13.15 8.31 16.32
C ILE A 208 13.23 9.69 16.98
N GLU A 209 12.20 10.09 17.74
CA GLU A 209 12.15 11.40 18.39
C GLU A 209 13.26 11.56 19.46
N ALA A 210 13.55 10.50 20.20
CA ALA A 210 14.62 10.49 21.19
C ALA A 210 16.02 10.54 20.57
N GLY A 211 16.20 10.00 19.34
CA GLY A 211 17.49 9.89 18.66
C GLY A 211 17.67 10.81 17.45
N LEU A 212 16.88 11.89 17.30
CA LEU A 212 16.93 12.75 16.10
C LEU A 212 18.32 13.37 15.83
N ASP A 213 19.12 13.62 16.87
CA ASP A 213 20.46 14.17 16.82
C ASP A 213 21.54 13.10 16.53
N GLN A 214 21.20 11.83 16.62
CA GLN A 214 22.11 10.71 16.44
C GLN A 214 21.95 10.07 15.05
N PRO A 215 22.96 9.32 14.58
CA PRO A 215 22.79 8.45 13.41
C PRO A 215 21.72 7.40 13.69
N LEU A 216 20.64 7.44 12.94
CA LEU A 216 19.56 6.44 12.97
C LEU A 216 19.69 5.56 11.74
N SER A 217 19.98 4.26 11.93
CA SER A 217 20.04 3.30 10.86
C SER A 217 18.69 2.62 10.63
N LEU A 218 18.48 2.12 9.41
CA LEU A 218 17.27 1.34 9.08
C LEU A 218 17.22 0.05 9.93
N GLU A 219 18.38 -0.52 10.21
CA GLU A 219 18.56 -1.73 11.04
C GLU A 219 18.10 -1.49 12.48
N ASP A 220 18.43 -0.34 13.07
CA ASP A 220 18.01 -0.01 14.44
C ASP A 220 16.50 0.16 14.53
N LEU A 221 15.90 0.88 13.58
CA LEU A 221 14.46 1.05 13.53
C LEU A 221 13.72 -0.27 13.33
N ALA A 222 14.27 -1.15 12.47
CA ALA A 222 13.69 -2.46 12.20
C ALA A 222 13.76 -3.37 13.45
N LYS A 223 14.83 -3.33 14.23
CA LYS A 223 14.96 -4.05 15.51
C LYS A 223 13.90 -3.64 16.53
N ILE A 224 13.62 -2.32 16.66
CA ILE A 224 12.55 -1.82 17.56
C ILE A 224 11.18 -2.37 17.17
N ALA A 225 10.96 -2.59 15.88
CA ALA A 225 9.71 -3.14 15.34
C ALA A 225 9.66 -4.68 15.36
N ASP A 226 10.74 -5.40 15.71
CA ASP A 226 10.91 -6.84 15.55
C ASP A 226 10.68 -7.29 14.10
N LEU A 227 11.29 -6.60 13.13
CA LEU A 227 11.18 -6.87 11.70
C LEU A 227 12.57 -6.90 11.04
N SER A 228 12.66 -7.54 9.87
CA SER A 228 13.84 -7.35 9.03
C SER A 228 13.85 -5.92 8.44
N PRO A 229 15.02 -5.34 8.09
CA PRO A 229 15.10 -3.99 7.54
C PRO A 229 14.22 -3.77 6.29
N PHE A 230 14.20 -4.76 5.40
CA PHE A 230 13.37 -4.72 4.19
C PHE A 230 11.87 -4.71 4.53
N HIS A 231 11.43 -5.63 5.39
CA HIS A 231 10.05 -5.71 5.83
C HIS A 231 9.63 -4.45 6.62
N PHE A 232 10.51 -3.96 7.51
CA PHE A 232 10.28 -2.72 8.25
C PHE A 232 10.06 -1.52 7.32
N SER A 233 10.96 -1.30 6.36
CA SER A 233 10.87 -0.16 5.43
C SER A 233 9.53 -0.14 4.70
N ARG A 234 9.09 -1.30 4.25
CA ARG A 234 7.83 -1.49 3.56
C ARG A 234 6.62 -1.24 4.46
N VAL A 235 6.56 -1.92 5.61
CA VAL A 235 5.43 -1.82 6.56
C VAL A 235 5.34 -0.41 7.15
N PHE A 236 6.47 0.22 7.45
CA PHE A 236 6.52 1.60 7.93
C PHE A 236 5.94 2.58 6.90
N LYS A 237 6.38 2.47 5.62
CA LYS A 237 5.84 3.30 4.54
C LYS A 237 4.33 3.10 4.35
N LEU A 238 3.85 1.86 4.44
CA LEU A 238 2.42 1.55 4.34
C LEU A 238 1.61 2.14 5.50
N THR A 239 2.19 2.13 6.70
CA THR A 239 1.52 2.62 7.92
C THR A 239 1.53 4.14 8.02
N THR A 240 2.64 4.80 7.64
CA THR A 240 2.84 6.25 7.81
C THR A 240 2.65 7.06 6.52
N GLY A 241 2.63 6.39 5.36
CA GLY A 241 2.62 7.04 4.04
C GLY A 241 4.01 7.47 3.55
N GLU A 242 5.05 7.38 4.39
CA GLU A 242 6.41 7.86 4.10
C GLU A 242 7.45 6.78 4.34
N THR A 243 8.56 6.83 3.58
CA THR A 243 9.71 5.96 3.90
C THR A 243 10.32 6.33 5.24
N PRO A 244 10.95 5.39 5.97
CA PRO A 244 11.63 5.68 7.26
C PRO A 244 12.62 6.84 7.15
N TYR A 245 13.41 6.86 6.09
CA TYR A 245 14.37 7.95 5.84
C TYR A 245 13.68 9.32 5.68
N HIS A 246 12.61 9.36 4.88
CA HIS A 246 11.86 10.61 4.66
C HIS A 246 11.19 11.09 5.95
N PHE A 247 10.61 10.19 6.72
CA PHE A 247 10.01 10.48 8.01
C PHE A 247 11.02 11.06 9.00
N VAL A 248 12.20 10.43 9.18
CA VAL A 248 13.28 10.97 10.04
C VAL A 248 13.73 12.34 9.56
N CYS A 249 13.92 12.51 8.25
CA CYS A 249 14.32 13.80 7.68
C CYS A 249 13.28 14.90 7.94
N SER A 250 12.00 14.62 7.79
CA SER A 250 10.91 15.58 8.06
C SER A 250 10.88 15.99 9.54
N ARG A 251 11.10 15.05 10.47
CA ARG A 251 11.17 15.32 11.91
C ARG A 251 12.39 16.17 12.27
N ARG A 252 13.56 15.87 11.70
CA ARG A 252 14.78 16.69 11.85
C ARG A 252 14.57 18.11 11.34
N LEU A 253 13.93 18.28 10.20
CA LEU A 253 13.59 19.59 9.64
C LEU A 253 12.61 20.38 10.51
N ALA A 254 11.60 19.72 11.08
CA ALA A 254 10.66 20.35 12.01
C ALA A 254 11.36 20.80 13.31
N ARG A 255 12.31 20.00 13.85
CA ARG A 255 13.17 20.40 14.97
C ARG A 255 14.05 21.60 14.60
N ALA A 256 14.68 21.55 13.43
CA ALA A 256 15.51 22.66 12.94
C ALA A 256 14.72 23.97 12.77
N GLN A 257 13.49 23.88 12.27
CA GLN A 257 12.60 25.03 12.11
C GLN A 257 12.33 25.74 13.46
N ARG A 258 12.08 24.96 14.52
CA ARG A 258 11.93 25.50 15.89
C ARG A 258 13.23 26.16 16.38
N LEU A 259 14.36 25.47 16.28
CA LEU A 259 15.66 26.00 16.73
C LEU A 259 16.10 27.25 15.96
N LEU A 260 15.76 27.38 14.68
CA LEU A 260 16.00 28.59 13.90
C LEU A 260 15.25 29.81 14.43
N THR A 261 14.10 29.61 15.05
CA THR A 261 13.28 30.68 15.64
C THR A 261 13.71 30.98 17.07
N ASP A 262 14.01 29.94 17.85
CA ASP A 262 14.14 30.04 19.31
C ASP A 262 15.60 30.21 19.77
N SER A 263 16.57 30.08 18.88
CA SER A 263 17.99 30.17 19.22
C SER A 263 18.81 30.96 18.22
N GLN A 264 19.97 31.49 18.70
CA GLN A 264 20.99 32.15 17.88
C GLN A 264 22.15 31.21 17.48
N MET A 265 21.93 29.90 17.61
CA MET A 265 22.91 28.85 17.31
C MET A 265 23.43 28.99 15.86
N GLU A 266 24.73 28.80 15.65
CA GLU A 266 25.32 28.79 14.31
C GLU A 266 24.70 27.69 13.43
N LEU A 267 24.56 27.99 12.12
CA LEU A 267 23.87 27.04 11.21
C LEU A 267 24.59 25.69 11.11
N ALA A 268 25.90 25.67 11.27
CA ALA A 268 26.67 24.41 11.29
C ALA A 268 26.36 23.56 12.53
N GLU A 269 26.35 24.19 13.69
CA GLU A 269 26.04 23.57 14.97
C GLU A 269 24.58 23.10 15.00
N LEU A 270 23.65 23.95 14.52
CA LEU A 270 22.24 23.60 14.41
C LEU A 270 22.02 22.38 13.48
N ALA A 271 22.74 22.30 12.36
CA ALA A 271 22.66 21.16 11.46
C ALA A 271 23.05 19.85 12.18
N LEU A 272 24.16 19.87 12.92
CA LEU A 272 24.63 18.71 13.68
C LEU A 272 23.67 18.34 14.82
N SER A 273 23.18 19.33 15.58
CA SER A 273 22.22 19.10 16.66
C SER A 273 20.87 18.54 16.19
N CYS A 274 20.55 18.73 14.91
CA CYS A 274 19.39 18.12 14.26
C CYS A 274 19.72 16.81 13.54
N GLY A 275 20.94 16.26 13.68
CA GLY A 275 21.33 14.98 13.11
C GLY A 275 21.64 14.98 11.62
N PHE A 276 21.90 16.16 11.01
CA PHE A 276 22.40 16.22 9.64
C PHE A 276 23.92 16.04 9.62
N ALA A 277 24.41 15.31 8.63
CA ALA A 277 25.85 15.04 8.50
C ALA A 277 26.71 16.29 8.22
N SER A 278 26.10 17.36 7.68
CA SER A 278 26.78 18.64 7.39
C SER A 278 25.77 19.77 7.24
N GLN A 279 26.26 21.02 7.38
CA GLN A 279 25.49 22.22 7.10
C GLN A 279 25.00 22.29 5.65
N SER A 280 25.77 21.79 4.69
CA SER A 280 25.39 21.78 3.28
C SER A 280 24.22 20.84 3.04
N HIS A 281 24.26 19.64 3.61
CA HIS A 281 23.16 18.65 3.55
C HIS A 281 21.89 19.23 4.19
N PHE A 282 21.99 19.81 5.38
CA PHE A 282 20.88 20.49 6.05
C PHE A 282 20.29 21.61 5.19
N THR A 283 21.15 22.52 4.66
CA THR A 283 20.69 23.65 3.85
C THR A 283 19.94 23.21 2.60
N ALA A 284 20.42 22.18 1.91
CA ALA A 284 19.76 21.61 0.74
C ALA A 284 18.39 21.00 1.10
N ALA A 285 18.34 20.17 2.16
CA ALA A 285 17.10 19.53 2.62
C ALA A 285 16.07 20.58 3.09
N PHE A 286 16.50 21.58 3.88
CA PHE A 286 15.64 22.64 4.37
C PHE A 286 15.08 23.51 3.24
N SER A 287 15.94 23.90 2.29
CA SER A 287 15.52 24.73 1.14
C SER A 287 14.52 23.99 0.25
N LYS A 288 14.71 22.68 0.07
CA LYS A 288 13.77 21.83 -0.67
C LYS A 288 12.41 21.75 0.03
N ALA A 289 12.40 21.61 1.35
CA ALA A 289 11.17 21.45 2.13
C ALA A 289 10.39 22.77 2.33
N PHE A 290 11.08 23.89 2.55
CA PHE A 290 10.46 25.16 2.92
C PHE A 290 10.58 26.27 1.85
N GLY A 291 11.16 25.99 0.69
CA GLY A 291 11.27 26.93 -0.42
C GLY A 291 12.25 28.10 -0.16
N THR A 292 12.96 28.11 0.99
CA THR A 292 13.89 29.19 1.37
C THR A 292 15.06 28.64 2.19
N SER A 293 16.23 29.30 2.13
CA SER A 293 17.38 28.83 2.91
C SER A 293 17.21 29.08 4.41
N PRO A 294 17.84 28.24 5.29
CA PRO A 294 17.75 28.40 6.74
C PRO A 294 18.09 29.78 7.25
N GLY A 295 19.15 30.42 6.70
CA GLY A 295 19.55 31.76 7.07
C GLY A 295 18.55 32.86 6.66
N ARG A 296 17.89 32.72 5.51
CA ARG A 296 16.80 33.61 5.11
C ARG A 296 15.57 33.40 6.00
N TYR A 297 15.24 32.16 6.30
CA TYR A 297 14.12 31.81 7.18
C TYR A 297 14.29 32.44 8.57
N ARG A 298 15.48 32.31 9.19
CA ARG A 298 15.81 32.94 10.49
C ARG A 298 15.62 34.45 10.45
N ARG A 299 16.19 35.12 9.44
CA ARG A 299 16.08 36.59 9.31
C ARG A 299 14.67 37.09 9.11
N ALA A 300 13.83 36.35 8.39
CA ALA A 300 12.44 36.72 8.19
C ALA A 300 11.64 36.65 9.49
N ARG A 301 11.90 35.63 10.33
CA ARG A 301 11.23 35.46 11.63
C ARG A 301 11.76 36.43 12.72
N ALA A 302 13.01 36.82 12.68
CA ALA A 302 13.57 37.82 13.61
C ALA A 302 13.02 39.23 13.39
N ARG A 303 12.32 39.49 12.30
CA ARG A 303 11.71 40.79 11.96
C ARG A 303 10.19 40.83 12.20
N SER A 304 9.58 39.71 12.56
CA SER A 304 8.18 39.57 12.89
C SER A 304 7.99 39.56 14.40
#